data_6a992de435bbd0da6aaa27016745f829
#
_entry.id   6a992de435bbd0da6aaa27016745f829
#
_cell.length_a   1.000
_cell.length_b   1.000
_cell.length_c   1.000
_cell.angle_alpha   90.00
_cell.angle_beta   90.00
_cell.angle_gamma   90.00
#
_symmetry.space_group_name_H-M   'P 1'
#
loop_
_entity.id
_entity.type
_entity.pdbx_description
1 polymer ?
#
loop_
_entity_poly.entity_id
_entity_poly.type
_entity_poly.pdbx_seq_one_letter_code
_entity_poly.pdbx_strand_id
1 'polypeptide(L)'
;LDVVGISISPAQVARATDLTTQGLSCRFEVMDALDLQMADHSFDAVWSVEAGPHMPDKQRYADELLRVLKPSGLLAVADWNRRDPSDGAMTKTERRVMRQLLNQWAHPEFASIAGFQKNLETSRYSQGGISTDDWSQATLPSWIDSIVEGIRRPRAVLGLGPKAVVQGLRETPTLLLMHWAFATGLMQFGVFKLKRH
;
A
#
# COMPACT_ATOMS: atom_id res chain seq x y z
N LEU A 1 18.07 3.31 -15.09
CA LEU A 1 16.69 2.82 -14.93
C LEU A 1 15.72 3.86 -15.48
N ASP A 2 14.79 3.43 -16.33
CA ASP A 2 13.67 4.24 -16.77
C ASP A 2 12.46 3.88 -15.90
N VAL A 3 11.92 4.88 -15.20
CA VAL A 3 10.85 4.66 -14.23
C VAL A 3 9.57 5.36 -14.67
N VAL A 4 8.46 4.66 -14.58
CA VAL A 4 7.12 5.23 -14.76
C VAL A 4 6.36 5.09 -13.44
N GLY A 5 6.08 6.21 -12.79
CA GLY A 5 5.21 6.26 -11.63
C GLY A 5 3.77 6.60 -12.02
N ILE A 6 2.81 5.99 -11.37
CA ILE A 6 1.40 6.26 -11.63
C ILE A 6 0.65 6.62 -10.36
N SER A 7 -0.35 7.45 -10.49
CA SER A 7 -1.35 7.72 -9.46
C SER A 7 -2.67 8.14 -10.11
N ILE A 8 -3.80 7.78 -9.50
CA ILE A 8 -5.10 8.30 -9.90
C ILE A 8 -5.27 9.80 -9.58
N SER A 9 -4.42 10.36 -8.73
CA SER A 9 -4.49 11.75 -8.29
C SER A 9 -3.62 12.66 -9.15
N PRO A 10 -4.19 13.59 -9.95
CA PRO A 10 -3.42 14.57 -10.71
C PRO A 10 -2.50 15.43 -9.82
N ALA A 11 -2.94 15.75 -8.60
CA ALA A 11 -2.14 16.55 -7.66
C ALA A 11 -0.89 15.80 -7.19
N GLN A 12 -0.99 14.48 -6.96
CA GLN A 12 0.17 13.65 -6.61
C GLN A 12 1.13 13.52 -7.78
N VAL A 13 0.62 13.34 -9.01
CA VAL A 13 1.44 13.28 -10.23
C VAL A 13 2.17 14.58 -10.45
N ALA A 14 1.50 15.73 -10.36
CA ALA A 14 2.14 17.04 -10.46
C ALA A 14 3.24 17.20 -9.41
N ARG A 15 2.95 16.89 -8.14
CA ARG A 15 3.92 16.97 -7.06
C ARG A 15 5.12 16.06 -7.26
N ALA A 16 4.92 14.83 -7.73
CA ALA A 16 6.00 13.89 -8.02
C ALA A 16 6.89 14.41 -9.14
N THR A 17 6.29 14.97 -10.19
CA THR A 17 7.01 15.59 -11.32
C THR A 17 7.88 16.78 -10.83
N ASP A 18 7.31 17.66 -9.99
CA ASP A 18 8.04 18.83 -9.44
C ASP A 18 9.22 18.41 -8.55
N LEU A 19 9.12 17.27 -7.88
CA LEU A 19 10.17 16.75 -7.00
C LEU A 19 11.26 15.97 -7.75
N THR A 20 11.02 15.65 -9.03
CA THR A 20 11.98 14.88 -9.81
C THR A 20 13.20 15.71 -10.14
N THR A 21 14.36 15.24 -9.69
CA THR A 21 15.64 15.90 -9.95
C THR A 21 15.99 15.79 -11.44
N GLN A 22 16.53 16.87 -12.02
CA GLN A 22 17.03 16.86 -13.39
C GLN A 22 18.08 15.75 -13.60
N GLY A 23 17.96 15.05 -14.74
CA GLY A 23 18.88 13.97 -15.10
C GLY A 23 18.41 12.56 -14.67
N LEU A 24 17.28 12.44 -13.95
CA LEU A 24 16.65 11.14 -13.71
C LEU A 24 15.70 10.80 -14.85
N SER A 25 15.79 9.56 -15.36
CA SER A 25 14.81 9.01 -16.32
C SER A 25 13.58 8.51 -15.56
N CYS A 26 12.76 9.47 -15.12
CA CYS A 26 11.56 9.20 -14.35
C CYS A 26 10.42 10.11 -14.83
N ARG A 27 9.26 9.51 -15.13
CA ARG A 27 8.04 10.22 -15.49
C ARG A 27 6.87 9.74 -14.65
N PHE A 28 5.87 10.60 -14.48
CA PHE A 28 4.67 10.29 -13.72
C PHE A 28 3.43 10.54 -14.57
N GLU A 29 2.45 9.63 -14.45
CA GLU A 29 1.23 9.65 -15.26
C GLU A 29 -0.01 9.49 -14.38
N VAL A 30 -1.09 10.21 -14.74
CA VAL A 30 -2.39 9.99 -14.10
C VAL A 30 -3.00 8.75 -14.71
N MET A 31 -3.12 7.69 -13.89
CA MET A 31 -3.57 6.39 -14.38
C MET A 31 -4.20 5.57 -13.25
N ASP A 32 -5.22 4.77 -13.59
CA ASP A 32 -5.82 3.79 -12.69
C ASP A 32 -4.98 2.50 -12.69
N ALA A 33 -4.57 2.06 -11.50
CA ALA A 33 -3.84 0.80 -11.34
C ALA A 33 -4.68 -0.46 -11.64
N LEU A 34 -6.00 -0.31 -11.75
CA LEU A 34 -6.92 -1.37 -12.17
C LEU A 34 -7.12 -1.42 -13.70
N ASP A 35 -6.56 -0.48 -14.44
CA ASP A 35 -6.69 -0.39 -15.89
C ASP A 35 -5.48 0.32 -16.50
N LEU A 36 -4.32 -0.35 -16.43
CA LEU A 36 -3.06 0.21 -16.89
C LEU A 36 -3.05 0.36 -18.41
N GLN A 37 -2.91 1.59 -18.89
CA GLN A 37 -2.79 1.91 -20.32
C GLN A 37 -1.36 1.64 -20.84
N MET A 38 -0.83 0.47 -20.49
CA MET A 38 0.52 0.01 -20.80
C MET A 38 0.45 -1.35 -21.48
N ALA A 39 1.36 -1.59 -22.41
CA ALA A 39 1.42 -2.86 -23.13
C ALA A 39 1.76 -4.03 -22.19
N ASP A 40 1.27 -5.22 -22.54
CA ASP A 40 1.68 -6.45 -21.88
C ASP A 40 3.20 -6.61 -21.95
N HIS A 41 3.81 -7.13 -20.91
CA HIS A 41 5.25 -7.44 -20.89
C HIS A 41 6.16 -6.24 -21.20
N SER A 42 5.82 -5.05 -20.71
CA SER A 42 6.57 -3.82 -21.01
C SER A 42 7.61 -3.44 -19.94
N PHE A 43 7.51 -3.97 -18.72
CA PHE A 43 8.37 -3.61 -17.60
C PHE A 43 9.23 -4.77 -17.09
N ASP A 44 10.49 -4.47 -16.77
CA ASP A 44 11.42 -5.44 -16.17
C ASP A 44 11.12 -5.65 -14.67
N ALA A 45 10.55 -4.63 -14.03
CA ALA A 45 10.13 -4.69 -12.63
C ALA A 45 8.86 -3.88 -12.39
N VAL A 46 8.04 -4.36 -11.47
CA VAL A 46 6.87 -3.64 -10.94
C VAL A 46 7.03 -3.54 -9.42
N TRP A 47 6.88 -2.33 -8.90
CA TRP A 47 6.97 -2.03 -7.49
C TRP A 47 5.73 -1.26 -7.04
N SER A 48 5.10 -1.74 -5.96
CA SER A 48 3.97 -1.06 -5.34
C SER A 48 4.09 -1.08 -3.82
N VAL A 49 3.91 0.09 -3.20
CA VAL A 49 3.91 0.24 -1.75
C VAL A 49 2.65 0.98 -1.31
N GLU A 50 1.87 0.34 -0.43
CA GLU A 50 0.66 0.87 0.18
C GLU A 50 -0.42 1.34 -0.82
N ALA A 51 -0.42 0.80 -2.05
CA ALA A 51 -1.44 1.07 -3.04
C ALA A 51 -2.58 0.04 -3.01
N GLY A 52 -2.26 -1.23 -2.80
CA GLY A 52 -3.22 -2.33 -2.78
C GLY A 52 -4.37 -2.17 -1.77
N PRO A 53 -4.17 -1.58 -0.57
CA PRO A 53 -5.26 -1.29 0.35
C PRO A 53 -6.40 -0.46 -0.26
N HIS A 54 -6.09 0.43 -1.19
CA HIS A 54 -7.06 1.30 -1.87
C HIS A 54 -7.79 0.64 -3.04
N MET A 55 -7.34 -0.54 -3.50
CA MET A 55 -7.92 -1.21 -4.67
C MET A 55 -9.20 -1.96 -4.30
N PRO A 56 -10.37 -1.61 -4.89
CA PRO A 56 -11.62 -2.33 -4.61
C PRO A 56 -11.61 -3.75 -5.18
N ASP A 57 -10.98 -3.98 -6.33
CA ASP A 57 -10.81 -5.28 -6.95
C ASP A 57 -9.35 -5.74 -6.86
N LYS A 58 -9.06 -6.58 -5.86
CA LYS A 58 -7.73 -7.11 -5.61
C LYS A 58 -7.25 -8.07 -6.69
N GLN A 59 -8.18 -8.81 -7.33
CA GLN A 59 -7.82 -9.72 -8.41
C GLN A 59 -7.42 -8.94 -9.65
N ARG A 60 -8.21 -7.95 -10.05
CA ARG A 60 -7.87 -7.10 -11.19
C ARG A 60 -6.56 -6.36 -10.97
N TYR A 61 -6.32 -5.87 -9.76
CA TYR A 61 -5.04 -5.25 -9.40
C TYR A 61 -3.86 -6.22 -9.59
N ALA A 62 -3.97 -7.44 -9.07
CA ALA A 62 -2.95 -8.48 -9.26
C ALA A 62 -2.74 -8.81 -10.74
N ASP A 63 -3.82 -8.90 -11.52
CA ASP A 63 -3.76 -9.17 -12.95
C ASP A 63 -3.02 -8.07 -13.72
N GLU A 64 -3.29 -6.80 -13.44
CA GLU A 64 -2.64 -5.67 -14.10
C GLU A 64 -1.15 -5.58 -13.76
N LEU A 65 -0.77 -5.75 -12.48
CA LEU A 65 0.64 -5.78 -12.07
C LEU A 65 1.43 -6.87 -12.80
N LEU A 66 0.84 -8.06 -12.94
CA LEU A 66 1.49 -9.19 -13.59
C LEU A 66 1.43 -9.12 -15.12
N ARG A 67 0.39 -8.51 -15.70
CA ARG A 67 0.23 -8.34 -17.14
C ARG A 67 1.36 -7.50 -17.74
N VAL A 68 1.66 -6.37 -17.10
CA VAL A 68 2.68 -5.44 -17.62
C VAL A 68 4.11 -5.93 -17.38
N LEU A 69 4.30 -6.93 -16.52
CA LEU A 69 5.62 -7.47 -16.17
C LEU A 69 6.13 -8.37 -17.28
N LYS A 70 7.36 -8.14 -17.75
CA LYS A 70 8.05 -9.00 -18.72
C LYS A 70 8.26 -10.42 -18.17
N PRO A 71 8.43 -11.43 -19.03
CA PRO A 71 8.98 -12.72 -18.60
C PRO A 71 10.30 -12.53 -17.81
N SER A 72 10.46 -13.27 -16.73
CA SER A 72 11.59 -13.12 -15.78
C SER A 72 11.68 -11.76 -15.06
N GLY A 73 10.68 -10.90 -15.19
CA GLY A 73 10.59 -9.63 -14.46
C GLY A 73 10.35 -9.84 -12.96
N LEU A 74 10.58 -8.78 -12.18
CA LEU A 74 10.47 -8.79 -10.73
C LEU A 74 9.20 -8.06 -10.27
N LEU A 75 8.44 -8.67 -9.38
CA LEU A 75 7.35 -7.98 -8.65
C LEU A 75 7.73 -7.82 -7.19
N ALA A 76 7.52 -6.64 -6.65
CA ALA A 76 7.55 -6.38 -5.22
C ALA A 76 6.34 -5.53 -4.82
N VAL A 77 5.51 -6.06 -3.93
CA VAL A 77 4.37 -5.35 -3.35
C VAL A 77 4.51 -5.35 -1.84
N ALA A 78 4.28 -4.21 -1.21
CA ALA A 78 4.27 -4.08 0.24
C ALA A 78 3.00 -3.32 0.66
N ASP A 79 2.10 -3.99 1.37
CA ASP A 79 0.76 -3.45 1.63
C ASP A 79 0.27 -3.73 3.06
N TRP A 80 -0.67 -2.91 3.50
CA TRP A 80 -1.47 -3.19 4.69
C TRP A 80 -2.45 -4.32 4.41
N ASN A 81 -2.45 -5.30 5.27
CA ASN A 81 -3.31 -6.48 5.21
C ASN A 81 -4.07 -6.63 6.52
N ARG A 82 -5.17 -7.35 6.49
CA ARG A 82 -5.86 -7.79 7.70
C ARG A 82 -5.42 -9.20 8.08
N ARG A 83 -5.59 -9.56 9.36
CA ARG A 83 -5.48 -10.96 9.81
C ARG A 83 -6.35 -11.87 8.94
N ASP A 84 -5.84 -13.05 8.60
CA ASP A 84 -6.60 -14.01 7.80
C ASP A 84 -7.81 -14.52 8.58
N PRO A 85 -8.97 -14.70 7.94
CA PRO A 85 -10.14 -15.27 8.59
C PRO A 85 -9.93 -16.68 9.15
N SER A 86 -9.00 -17.46 8.60
CA SER A 86 -8.63 -18.79 9.09
C SER A 86 -7.96 -18.76 10.45
N ASP A 87 -7.32 -17.63 10.82
CA ASP A 87 -6.67 -17.44 12.11
C ASP A 87 -7.66 -17.09 13.24
N GLY A 88 -8.94 -17.09 12.93
CA GLY A 88 -10.04 -16.90 13.87
C GLY A 88 -10.93 -15.68 13.57
N ALA A 89 -12.16 -15.79 14.03
CA ALA A 89 -13.14 -14.72 13.83
C ALA A 89 -12.79 -13.48 14.65
N MET A 90 -12.98 -12.30 14.05
CA MET A 90 -12.81 -11.03 14.76
C MET A 90 -13.79 -10.91 15.92
N THR A 91 -13.32 -10.45 17.06
CA THR A 91 -14.12 -10.04 18.22
C THR A 91 -15.00 -8.83 17.87
N LYS A 92 -15.95 -8.50 18.76
CA LYS A 92 -16.79 -7.29 18.60
C LYS A 92 -15.94 -6.00 18.56
N THR A 93 -14.89 -5.93 19.39
CA THR A 93 -13.97 -4.80 19.44
C THR A 93 -13.15 -4.70 18.16
N GLU A 94 -12.55 -5.79 17.69
CA GLU A 94 -11.77 -5.80 16.45
C GLU A 94 -12.61 -5.40 15.23
N ARG A 95 -13.86 -5.87 15.14
CA ARG A 95 -14.78 -5.43 14.07
C ARG A 95 -15.07 -3.92 14.12
N ARG A 96 -15.17 -3.34 15.33
CA ARG A 96 -15.38 -1.90 15.48
C ARG A 96 -14.15 -1.12 15.03
N VAL A 97 -12.96 -1.55 15.47
CA VAL A 97 -11.68 -0.95 15.05
C VAL A 97 -11.51 -1.04 13.54
N MET A 98 -11.67 -2.24 12.96
CA MET A 98 -11.55 -2.42 11.50
C MET A 98 -12.48 -1.50 10.73
N ARG A 99 -13.74 -1.38 11.15
CA ARG A 99 -14.71 -0.46 10.52
C ARG A 99 -14.23 0.99 10.59
N GLN A 100 -13.66 1.42 11.73
CA GLN A 100 -13.11 2.78 11.87
C GLN A 100 -11.94 2.99 10.93
N LEU A 101 -11.01 2.03 10.82
CA LEU A 101 -9.87 2.12 9.92
C LEU A 101 -10.31 2.21 8.45
N LEU A 102 -11.25 1.38 8.01
CA LEU A 102 -11.80 1.40 6.66
C LEU A 102 -12.49 2.74 6.34
N ASN A 103 -13.30 3.25 7.28
CA ASN A 103 -14.08 4.48 7.07
C ASN A 103 -13.22 5.74 7.07
N GLN A 104 -12.14 5.79 7.88
CA GLN A 104 -11.34 7.00 8.04
C GLN A 104 -10.72 7.47 6.73
N TRP A 105 -10.25 6.55 5.91
CA TRP A 105 -9.59 6.85 4.64
C TRP A 105 -10.32 6.27 3.43
N ALA A 106 -11.61 5.95 3.60
CA ALA A 106 -12.47 5.37 2.56
C ALA A 106 -11.85 4.14 1.87
N HIS A 107 -11.17 3.29 2.65
CA HIS A 107 -10.62 2.04 2.14
C HIS A 107 -11.74 1.04 1.82
N PRO A 108 -11.63 0.30 0.73
CA PRO A 108 -12.34 -0.97 0.59
C PRO A 108 -11.82 -1.98 1.62
N GLU A 109 -12.41 -3.19 1.64
CA GLU A 109 -11.91 -4.23 2.53
C GLU A 109 -10.43 -4.56 2.26
N PHE A 110 -9.65 -4.72 3.34
CA PHE A 110 -8.27 -5.19 3.24
C PHE A 110 -8.26 -6.69 2.92
N ALA A 111 -7.39 -7.09 2.01
CA ALA A 111 -7.06 -8.50 1.84
C ALA A 111 -6.21 -8.98 3.03
N SER A 112 -6.25 -10.29 3.33
CA SER A 112 -5.20 -10.91 4.14
C SER A 112 -3.95 -11.17 3.28
N ILE A 113 -2.81 -11.45 3.91
CA ILE A 113 -1.58 -11.83 3.20
C ILE A 113 -1.86 -13.06 2.32
N ALA A 114 -2.47 -14.11 2.89
CA ALA A 114 -2.85 -15.31 2.14
C ALA A 114 -3.87 -15.00 1.02
N GLY A 115 -4.82 -14.10 1.27
CA GLY A 115 -5.82 -13.69 0.29
C GLY A 115 -5.20 -12.99 -0.92
N PHE A 116 -4.31 -12.03 -0.71
CA PHE A 116 -3.67 -11.33 -1.84
C PHE A 116 -2.62 -12.21 -2.53
N GLN A 117 -1.90 -13.08 -1.79
CA GLN A 117 -1.08 -14.12 -2.41
C GLN A 117 -1.90 -14.96 -3.37
N LYS A 118 -3.07 -15.43 -2.96
CA LYS A 118 -3.98 -16.20 -3.82
C LYS A 118 -4.40 -15.42 -5.07
N ASN A 119 -4.68 -14.10 -4.96
CA ASN A 119 -4.98 -13.28 -6.13
C ASN A 119 -3.82 -13.27 -7.14
N LEU A 120 -2.58 -13.13 -6.66
CA LEU A 120 -1.40 -13.21 -7.52
C LEU A 120 -1.22 -14.61 -8.14
N GLU A 121 -1.43 -15.68 -7.38
CA GLU A 121 -1.30 -17.07 -7.85
C GLU A 121 -2.37 -17.45 -8.87
N THR A 122 -3.60 -16.98 -8.70
CA THR A 122 -4.73 -17.28 -9.59
C THR A 122 -4.82 -16.36 -10.81
N SER A 123 -3.96 -15.35 -10.88
CA SER A 123 -3.87 -14.50 -12.06
C SER A 123 -3.50 -15.33 -13.30
N ARG A 124 -4.18 -15.07 -14.41
CA ARG A 124 -3.85 -15.69 -15.71
C ARG A 124 -2.44 -15.37 -16.21
N TYR A 125 -1.80 -14.36 -15.62
CA TYR A 125 -0.43 -13.96 -15.93
C TYR A 125 0.59 -14.51 -14.94
N SER A 126 0.14 -15.22 -13.90
CA SER A 126 1.02 -15.85 -12.92
C SER A 126 1.73 -17.06 -13.52
N GLN A 127 3.01 -17.20 -13.19
CA GLN A 127 3.80 -18.39 -13.52
C GLN A 127 4.30 -19.13 -12.26
N GLY A 128 3.68 -18.81 -11.11
CA GLY A 128 4.06 -19.37 -9.81
C GLY A 128 5.27 -18.67 -9.17
N GLY A 129 5.73 -19.18 -8.05
CA GLY A 129 6.94 -18.66 -7.39
C GLY A 129 6.72 -17.41 -6.53
N ILE A 130 5.49 -17.21 -6.00
CA ILE A 130 5.22 -16.12 -5.07
C ILE A 130 5.77 -16.47 -3.69
N SER A 131 6.58 -15.58 -3.13
CA SER A 131 6.98 -15.61 -1.73
C SER A 131 6.35 -14.45 -0.99
N THR A 132 5.91 -14.70 0.25
CA THR A 132 5.32 -13.70 1.12
C THR A 132 6.06 -13.63 2.45
N ASP A 133 6.18 -12.43 3.00
CA ASP A 133 6.71 -12.19 4.34
C ASP A 133 5.75 -11.27 5.10
N ASP A 134 5.63 -11.47 6.39
CA ASP A 134 4.98 -10.52 7.31
C ASP A 134 6.04 -9.62 7.96
N TRP A 135 6.06 -8.34 7.54
CA TRP A 135 6.99 -7.34 8.06
C TRP A 135 6.37 -6.47 9.17
N SER A 136 5.24 -6.86 9.74
CA SER A 136 4.54 -6.08 10.78
C SER A 136 5.47 -5.69 11.92
N GLN A 137 6.25 -6.63 12.44
CA GLN A 137 7.17 -6.36 13.54
C GLN A 137 8.37 -5.49 13.14
N ALA A 138 8.80 -5.58 11.90
CA ALA A 138 9.90 -4.77 11.38
C ALA A 138 9.49 -3.31 11.10
N THR A 139 8.23 -3.09 10.73
CA THR A 139 7.71 -1.74 10.37
C THR A 139 7.13 -0.99 11.58
N LEU A 140 6.69 -1.70 12.62
CA LEU A 140 6.05 -1.10 13.80
C LEU A 140 6.91 -0.04 14.50
N PRO A 141 8.24 -0.19 14.71
CA PRO A 141 9.06 0.83 15.30
C PRO A 141 9.09 2.13 14.49
N SER A 142 9.25 2.06 13.17
CA SER A 142 9.28 3.26 12.31
C SER A 142 7.93 3.99 12.28
N TRP A 143 6.84 3.26 12.40
CA TRP A 143 5.49 3.82 12.55
C TRP A 143 5.35 4.61 13.85
N ILE A 144 5.81 4.05 14.98
CA ILE A 144 5.83 4.74 16.27
C ILE A 144 6.69 5.99 16.20
N ASP A 145 7.89 5.88 15.64
CA ASP A 145 8.81 7.01 15.50
C ASP A 145 8.20 8.14 14.68
N SER A 146 7.45 7.83 13.64
CA SER A 146 6.75 8.83 12.81
C SER A 146 5.70 9.61 13.63
N ILE A 147 4.92 8.91 14.48
CA ILE A 147 3.94 9.55 15.37
C ILE A 147 4.64 10.41 16.44
N VAL A 148 5.67 9.85 17.07
CA VAL A 148 6.44 10.54 18.12
C VAL A 148 7.16 11.77 17.59
N GLU A 149 7.71 11.70 16.35
CA GLU A 149 8.40 12.82 15.73
C GLU A 149 7.44 13.99 15.46
N GLY A 150 6.20 13.71 15.05
CA GLY A 150 5.15 14.73 14.94
C GLY A 150 4.89 15.45 16.27
N ILE A 151 4.94 14.74 17.40
CA ILE A 151 4.79 15.31 18.72
C ILE A 151 6.04 16.11 19.15
N ARG A 152 7.23 15.60 18.84
CA ARG A 152 8.53 16.23 19.21
C ARG A 152 8.82 17.50 18.43
N ARG A 153 8.27 17.65 17.22
CA ARG A 153 8.49 18.83 16.36
C ARG A 153 7.22 19.66 16.15
N PRO A 154 6.60 20.20 17.20
CA PRO A 154 5.33 20.93 17.09
C PRO A 154 5.45 22.16 16.17
N ARG A 155 6.63 22.80 16.11
CA ARG A 155 6.88 23.94 15.20
C ARG A 155 6.82 23.53 13.73
N ALA A 156 7.31 22.34 13.36
CA ALA A 156 7.20 21.82 12.00
C ALA A 156 5.74 21.53 11.65
N VAL A 157 4.99 20.93 12.56
CA VAL A 157 3.56 20.65 12.38
C VAL A 157 2.76 21.96 12.25
N LEU A 158 3.02 22.95 13.11
CA LEU A 158 2.39 24.27 13.03
C LEU A 158 2.74 25.00 11.74
N GLY A 159 3.97 24.81 11.22
CA GLY A 159 4.42 25.37 9.94
C GLY A 159 3.68 24.83 8.71
N LEU A 160 2.99 23.67 8.82
CA LEU A 160 2.14 23.12 7.76
C LEU A 160 0.79 23.87 7.62
N GLY A 161 0.51 24.78 8.55
CA GLY A 161 -0.68 25.63 8.55
C GLY A 161 -1.87 25.03 9.32
N PRO A 162 -2.88 25.87 9.63
CA PRO A 162 -3.97 25.48 10.54
C PRO A 162 -4.81 24.32 10.04
N LYS A 163 -5.00 24.19 8.73
CA LYS A 163 -5.76 23.06 8.16
C LYS A 163 -5.08 21.73 8.42
N ALA A 164 -3.76 21.65 8.24
CA ALA A 164 -3.00 20.42 8.48
C ALA A 164 -2.99 20.06 9.98
N VAL A 165 -2.88 21.05 10.87
CA VAL A 165 -2.95 20.82 12.32
C VAL A 165 -4.31 20.24 12.73
N VAL A 166 -5.41 20.83 12.26
CA VAL A 166 -6.77 20.34 12.54
C VAL A 166 -6.96 18.93 12.00
N GLN A 167 -6.48 18.66 10.80
CA GLN A 167 -6.55 17.33 10.20
C GLN A 167 -5.75 16.30 11.04
N GLY A 168 -4.52 16.61 11.41
CA GLY A 168 -3.69 15.75 12.25
C GLY A 168 -4.34 15.42 13.59
N LEU A 169 -4.92 16.43 14.27
CA LEU A 169 -5.67 16.20 15.51
C LEU A 169 -6.90 15.30 15.31
N ARG A 170 -7.60 15.45 14.20
CA ARG A 170 -8.76 14.60 13.84
C ARG A 170 -8.36 13.17 13.52
N GLU A 171 -7.19 12.96 12.95
CA GLU A 171 -6.69 11.64 12.56
C GLU A 171 -6.00 10.89 13.70
N THR A 172 -5.46 11.60 14.70
CA THR A 172 -4.71 11.01 15.81
C THR A 172 -5.40 9.81 16.48
N PRO A 173 -6.71 9.83 16.80
CA PRO A 173 -7.37 8.67 17.39
C PRO A 173 -7.32 7.43 16.48
N THR A 174 -7.47 7.62 15.18
CA THR A 174 -7.41 6.51 14.21
C THR A 174 -5.99 5.99 14.03
N LEU A 175 -4.98 6.86 14.10
CA LEU A 175 -3.57 6.45 14.09
C LEU A 175 -3.23 5.57 15.30
N LEU A 176 -3.77 5.89 16.50
CA LEU A 176 -3.61 5.06 17.70
C LEU A 176 -4.33 3.71 17.56
N LEU A 177 -5.52 3.68 16.96
CA LEU A 177 -6.24 2.43 16.66
C LEU A 177 -5.48 1.59 15.63
N MET A 178 -4.86 2.21 14.63
CA MET A 178 -4.01 1.55 13.64
C MET A 178 -2.80 0.90 14.32
N HIS A 179 -2.10 1.66 15.20
CA HIS A 179 -1.00 1.11 15.98
C HIS A 179 -1.44 -0.10 16.80
N TRP A 180 -2.56 0.01 17.52
CA TRP A 180 -3.13 -1.10 18.27
C TRP A 180 -3.45 -2.30 17.38
N ALA A 181 -4.02 -2.08 16.19
CA ALA A 181 -4.37 -3.13 15.26
C ALA A 181 -3.12 -3.90 14.74
N PHE A 182 -2.03 -3.20 14.46
CA PHE A 182 -0.75 -3.85 14.12
C PHE A 182 -0.12 -4.56 15.32
N ALA A 183 -0.12 -3.96 16.51
CA ALA A 183 0.44 -4.54 17.71
C ALA A 183 -0.28 -5.82 18.16
N THR A 184 -1.58 -5.95 17.85
CA THR A 184 -2.40 -7.13 18.19
C THR A 184 -2.50 -8.15 17.06
N GLY A 185 -1.89 -7.89 15.90
CA GLY A 185 -1.97 -8.76 14.72
C GLY A 185 -3.32 -8.72 14.01
N LEU A 186 -4.21 -7.77 14.34
CA LEU A 186 -5.44 -7.52 13.58
C LEU A 186 -5.13 -6.96 12.19
N MET A 187 -4.12 -6.11 12.10
CA MET A 187 -3.51 -5.63 10.87
C MET A 187 -2.10 -6.19 10.72
N GLN A 188 -1.67 -6.41 9.52
CA GLN A 188 -0.37 -6.94 9.14
C GLN A 188 0.23 -6.10 8.02
N PHE A 189 1.56 -6.11 7.90
CA PHE A 189 2.28 -5.50 6.78
C PHE A 189 2.87 -6.61 5.91
N GLY A 190 2.15 -6.96 4.85
CA GLY A 190 2.54 -8.03 3.95
C GLY A 190 3.51 -7.56 2.88
N VAL A 191 4.54 -8.35 2.62
CA VAL A 191 5.45 -8.16 1.49
C VAL A 191 5.32 -9.36 0.56
N PHE A 192 5.07 -9.07 -0.71
CA PHE A 192 4.87 -10.06 -1.77
C PHE A 192 5.97 -9.91 -2.80
N LYS A 193 6.64 -10.99 -3.11
CA LYS A 193 7.73 -11.01 -4.09
C LYS A 193 7.47 -12.13 -5.09
N LEU A 194 7.57 -11.80 -6.35
CA LEU A 194 7.49 -12.75 -7.45
C LEU A 194 8.65 -12.51 -8.39
N LYS A 195 9.41 -13.56 -8.66
CA LYS A 195 10.30 -13.62 -9.82
C LYS A 195 9.59 -14.44 -10.88
N ARG A 196 9.20 -13.81 -11.95
CA ARG A 196 8.63 -14.50 -13.11
C ARG A 196 9.73 -15.19 -13.86
N HIS A 197 9.61 -16.49 -14.07
CA HIS A 197 10.57 -17.33 -14.84
C HIS A 197 10.32 -17.28 -16.33
#